data_899cacbfca2ac54a5677f97ffdd529d7
#
_entry.id   899cacbfca2ac54a5677f97ffdd529d7
#
_cell.length_a   1.000
_cell.length_b   1.000
_cell.length_c   1.000
_cell.angle_alpha   90.00
_cell.angle_beta   90.00
_cell.angle_gamma   90.00
#
_symmetry.space_group_name_H-M   'P 1'
#
loop_
_entity.id
_entity.type
_entity.pdbx_description
1 polymer ?
#
loop_
_entity_poly.entity_id
_entity_poly.type
_entity_poly.pdbx_seq_one_letter_code
_entity_poly.pdbx_strand_id
1 'polypeptide(L)'
;MLVSSWVMMSLLQIAQWLQETPISISIRESILMFPLLEGGHLLGISVSAGTIAISDLRMMGLIFKKESASDVFHQLIPWITAGFLMMIVTGTLLLWSEPVKCYNSIWFRLKVLFLFLAGLNVLIFHSSKIYRSMHEWEWSPNPPRAAKLAGWISLISWGIVIIAGRTTAYNF
;
A
#
# COMPACT_ATOMS: atom_id res chain seq x y z
N MET A 1 -13.92 25.44 -13.28
CA MET A 1 -15.00 24.44 -13.08
C MET A 1 -15.25 23.56 -14.30
N LEU A 2 -15.14 24.05 -15.55
CA LEU A 2 -15.38 23.29 -16.79
C LEU A 2 -14.24 22.29 -17.14
N VAL A 3 -12.98 22.60 -16.83
CA VAL A 3 -11.83 21.73 -17.14
C VAL A 3 -11.87 20.41 -16.35
N SER A 4 -12.39 20.43 -15.13
CA SER A 4 -12.50 19.22 -14.29
C SER A 4 -13.54 18.21 -14.82
N SER A 5 -14.61 18.68 -15.47
CA SER A 5 -15.63 17.79 -16.04
C SER A 5 -15.14 17.04 -17.29
N TRP A 6 -14.34 17.68 -18.12
CA TRP A 6 -13.76 17.04 -19.31
C TRP A 6 -12.72 15.96 -18.98
N VAL A 7 -11.87 16.22 -17.97
CA VAL A 7 -10.89 15.21 -17.52
C VAL A 7 -11.60 14.03 -16.85
N MET A 8 -12.65 14.26 -16.06
CA MET A 8 -13.41 13.17 -15.44
C MET A 8 -14.18 12.33 -16.46
N MET A 9 -14.75 12.95 -17.51
CA MET A 9 -15.40 12.19 -18.60
C MET A 9 -14.39 11.32 -19.36
N SER A 10 -13.18 11.82 -19.62
CA SER A 10 -12.15 11.03 -20.32
C SER A 10 -11.66 9.84 -19.49
N LEU A 11 -11.49 9.96 -18.17
CA LEU A 11 -11.10 8.87 -17.29
C LEU A 11 -12.17 7.78 -17.18
N LEU A 12 -13.44 8.17 -17.12
CA LEU A 12 -14.56 7.23 -17.13
C LEU A 12 -14.61 6.45 -18.43
N GLN A 13 -14.42 7.11 -19.56
CA GLN A 13 -14.39 6.46 -20.87
C GLN A 13 -13.24 5.45 -20.99
N ILE A 14 -12.06 5.79 -20.45
CA ILE A 14 -10.93 4.85 -20.39
C ILE A 14 -11.29 3.64 -19.51
N ALA A 15 -11.91 3.86 -18.36
CA ALA A 15 -12.34 2.79 -17.46
C ALA A 15 -13.39 1.88 -18.15
N GLN A 16 -14.36 2.43 -18.88
CA GLN A 16 -15.34 1.67 -19.64
C GLN A 16 -14.68 0.85 -20.74
N TRP A 17 -13.79 1.46 -21.51
CA TRP A 17 -13.05 0.75 -22.55
C TRP A 17 -12.22 -0.41 -21.96
N LEU A 18 -11.53 -0.18 -20.84
CA LEU A 18 -10.72 -1.19 -20.17
C LEU A 18 -11.58 -2.37 -19.68
N GLN A 19 -12.81 -2.09 -19.21
CA GLN A 19 -13.75 -3.09 -18.72
C GLN A 19 -14.28 -4.02 -19.82
N GLU A 20 -14.30 -3.55 -21.06
CA GLU A 20 -14.77 -4.31 -22.23
C GLU A 20 -13.65 -5.15 -22.89
N THR A 21 -12.42 -5.05 -22.39
CA THR A 21 -11.31 -5.85 -22.93
C THR A 21 -11.49 -7.34 -22.64
N PRO A 22 -11.05 -8.24 -23.54
CA PRO A 22 -11.14 -9.69 -23.34
C PRO A 22 -10.49 -10.16 -22.04
N ILE A 23 -9.39 -9.52 -21.63
CA ILE A 23 -8.68 -9.82 -20.37
C ILE A 23 -9.58 -9.49 -19.16
N SER A 24 -10.22 -8.31 -19.15
CA SER A 24 -11.14 -7.91 -18.08
C SER A 24 -12.30 -8.89 -17.96
N ILE A 25 -12.92 -9.24 -19.09
CA ILE A 25 -14.05 -10.19 -19.13
C ILE A 25 -13.60 -11.56 -18.62
N SER A 26 -12.46 -12.08 -19.12
CA SER A 26 -11.94 -13.39 -18.70
C SER A 26 -11.67 -13.47 -17.21
N ILE A 27 -11.13 -12.42 -16.60
CA ILE A 27 -10.86 -12.41 -15.16
C ILE A 27 -12.17 -12.35 -14.38
N ARG A 28 -13.10 -11.44 -14.77
CA ARG A 28 -14.35 -11.19 -14.04
C ARG A 28 -15.33 -12.36 -14.09
N GLU A 29 -15.41 -13.04 -15.25
CA GLU A 29 -16.35 -14.16 -15.46
C GLU A 29 -15.78 -15.51 -15.01
N SER A 30 -14.49 -15.57 -14.72
CA SER A 30 -13.86 -16.80 -14.23
C SER A 30 -14.22 -17.08 -12.78
N ILE A 31 -14.75 -18.25 -12.51
CA ILE A 31 -15.07 -18.72 -11.15
C ILE A 31 -13.83 -18.81 -10.26
N LEU A 32 -12.66 -19.08 -10.84
CA LEU A 32 -11.41 -19.29 -10.09
C LEU A 32 -10.44 -18.10 -10.16
N MET A 33 -10.33 -17.43 -11.30
CA MET A 33 -9.30 -16.38 -11.48
C MET A 33 -9.51 -15.19 -10.54
N PHE A 34 -10.72 -14.66 -10.47
CA PHE A 34 -11.00 -13.50 -9.62
C PHE A 34 -10.74 -13.79 -8.14
N PRO A 35 -11.26 -14.88 -7.52
CA PRO A 35 -10.94 -15.23 -6.13
C PRO A 35 -9.46 -15.51 -5.88
N LEU A 36 -8.74 -16.13 -6.83
CA LEU A 36 -7.31 -16.38 -6.69
C LEU A 36 -6.50 -15.07 -6.70
N LEU A 37 -6.85 -14.13 -7.58
CA LEU A 37 -6.21 -12.81 -7.62
C LEU A 37 -6.50 -12.02 -6.33
N GLU A 38 -7.74 -12.05 -5.84
CA GLU A 38 -8.11 -11.42 -4.57
C GLU A 38 -7.34 -12.04 -3.41
N GLY A 39 -7.32 -13.39 -3.32
CA GLY A 39 -6.57 -14.13 -2.30
C GLY A 39 -5.07 -13.82 -2.35
N GLY A 40 -4.47 -13.84 -3.54
CA GLY A 40 -3.07 -13.45 -3.74
C GLY A 40 -2.79 -12.00 -3.34
N HIS A 41 -3.71 -11.08 -3.64
CA HIS A 41 -3.59 -9.68 -3.22
C HIS A 41 -3.63 -9.53 -1.69
N LEU A 42 -4.53 -10.25 -1.03
CA LEU A 42 -4.61 -10.27 0.45
C LEU A 42 -3.36 -10.86 1.08
N LEU A 43 -2.81 -11.95 0.53
CA LEU A 43 -1.53 -12.51 0.98
C LEU A 43 -0.38 -11.50 0.81
N GLY A 44 -0.30 -10.83 -0.34
CA GLY A 44 0.69 -9.78 -0.59
C GLY A 44 0.59 -8.65 0.42
N ILE A 45 -0.62 -8.17 0.74
CA ILE A 45 -0.87 -7.17 1.78
C ILE A 45 -0.40 -7.69 3.14
N SER A 46 -0.78 -8.91 3.52
CA SER A 46 -0.44 -9.49 4.82
C SER A 46 1.07 -9.58 5.01
N VAL A 47 1.79 -10.01 3.98
CA VAL A 47 3.25 -10.11 4.03
C VAL A 47 3.90 -8.72 4.07
N SER A 48 3.58 -7.81 3.13
CA SER A 48 4.24 -6.51 3.06
C SER A 48 3.83 -5.57 4.20
N ALA A 49 2.53 -5.37 4.43
CA ALA A 49 2.08 -4.47 5.49
C ALA A 49 2.40 -5.02 6.88
N GLY A 50 2.37 -6.35 7.08
CA GLY A 50 2.77 -6.99 8.32
C GLY A 50 4.25 -6.77 8.63
N THR A 51 5.12 -6.97 7.66
CA THR A 51 6.57 -6.73 7.83
C THR A 51 6.91 -5.25 7.98
N ILE A 52 6.23 -4.35 7.25
CA ILE A 52 6.34 -2.90 7.44
C ILE A 52 5.92 -2.53 8.86
N ALA A 53 4.81 -3.06 9.37
CA ALA A 53 4.36 -2.79 10.73
C ALA A 53 5.40 -3.22 11.78
N ILE A 54 6.07 -4.36 11.61
CA ILE A 54 7.16 -4.79 12.49
C ILE A 54 8.30 -3.76 12.47
N SER A 55 8.72 -3.31 11.28
CA SER A 55 9.76 -2.29 11.12
C SER A 55 9.36 -0.96 11.78
N ASP A 56 8.12 -0.51 11.55
CA ASP A 56 7.59 0.73 12.11
C ASP A 56 7.53 0.67 13.65
N LEU A 57 7.05 -0.44 14.21
CA LEU A 57 7.03 -0.67 15.67
C LEU A 57 8.44 -0.68 16.27
N ARG A 58 9.44 -1.20 15.54
CA ARG A 58 10.85 -1.10 16.00
C ARG A 58 11.34 0.34 15.92
N MET A 59 11.07 1.08 14.84
CA MET A 59 11.40 2.50 14.73
C MET A 59 10.74 3.37 15.80
N MET A 60 9.58 2.93 16.30
CA MET A 60 8.90 3.59 17.43
C MET A 60 9.50 3.22 18.79
N GLY A 61 10.35 2.19 18.85
CA GLY A 61 10.92 1.68 20.11
C GLY A 61 9.94 0.87 20.96
N LEU A 62 8.91 0.29 20.32
CA LEU A 62 7.88 -0.51 21.02
C LEU A 62 8.26 -1.99 21.11
N ILE A 63 8.87 -2.54 20.04
CA ILE A 63 9.30 -3.95 19.98
C ILE A 63 10.80 -4.04 19.66
N PHE A 64 11.38 -5.21 19.85
CA PHE A 64 12.79 -5.52 19.53
C PHE A 64 13.80 -4.47 20.01
N LYS A 65 13.62 -3.98 21.23
CA LYS A 65 14.42 -2.86 21.80
C LYS A 65 15.90 -3.16 21.95
N LYS A 66 16.29 -4.44 21.90
CA LYS A 66 17.66 -4.92 22.02
C LYS A 66 18.33 -5.13 20.65
N GLU A 67 17.55 -5.10 19.59
CA GLU A 67 18.04 -5.33 18.22
C GLU A 67 18.32 -4.00 17.54
N SER A 68 19.26 -3.97 16.59
CA SER A 68 19.50 -2.80 15.75
C SER A 68 18.27 -2.52 14.88
N ALA A 69 17.85 -1.26 14.81
CA ALA A 69 16.74 -0.87 13.91
C ALA A 69 17.10 -1.09 12.44
N SER A 70 18.37 -0.92 12.09
CA SER A 70 18.89 -1.17 10.74
C SER A 70 18.82 -2.66 10.39
N ASP A 71 19.27 -3.53 11.29
CA ASP A 71 19.29 -4.97 11.05
C ASP A 71 17.87 -5.54 10.90
N VAL A 72 16.95 -5.12 11.76
CA VAL A 72 15.52 -5.50 11.65
C VAL A 72 14.97 -5.07 10.31
N PHE A 73 15.22 -3.83 9.88
CA PHE A 73 14.76 -3.34 8.59
C PHE A 73 15.35 -4.15 7.42
N HIS A 74 16.67 -4.37 7.42
CA HIS A 74 17.34 -5.12 6.35
C HIS A 74 16.85 -6.58 6.22
N GLN A 75 16.58 -7.25 7.34
CA GLN A 75 16.01 -8.60 7.33
C GLN A 75 14.58 -8.65 6.78
N LEU A 76 13.83 -7.55 6.90
CA LEU A 76 12.45 -7.47 6.44
C LEU A 76 12.30 -7.02 4.98
N ILE A 77 13.31 -6.34 4.40
CA ILE A 77 13.29 -5.84 3.01
C ILE A 77 12.84 -6.91 2.00
N PRO A 78 13.40 -8.15 1.96
CA PRO A 78 13.00 -9.12 0.96
C PRO A 78 11.52 -9.49 1.07
N TRP A 79 10.97 -9.60 2.27
CA TRP A 79 9.56 -9.88 2.50
C TRP A 79 8.66 -8.72 2.11
N ILE A 80 9.05 -7.48 2.47
CA ILE A 80 8.38 -6.26 2.04
C ILE A 80 8.31 -6.22 0.51
N THR A 81 9.44 -6.44 -0.15
CA THR A 81 9.54 -6.39 -1.62
C THR A 81 8.71 -7.48 -2.29
N ALA A 82 8.79 -8.71 -1.80
CA ALA A 82 8.00 -9.83 -2.34
C ALA A 82 6.50 -9.58 -2.22
N GLY A 83 6.03 -9.12 -1.04
CA GLY A 83 4.64 -8.77 -0.83
C GLY A 83 4.19 -7.60 -1.72
N PHE A 84 5.03 -6.57 -1.89
CA PHE A 84 4.75 -5.45 -2.80
C PHE A 84 4.64 -5.88 -4.26
N LEU A 85 5.54 -6.70 -4.75
CA LEU A 85 5.48 -7.23 -6.13
C LEU A 85 4.19 -8.02 -6.34
N MET A 86 3.83 -8.87 -5.39
CA MET A 86 2.57 -9.61 -5.44
C MET A 86 1.37 -8.67 -5.47
N MET A 87 1.36 -7.61 -4.63
CA MET A 87 0.29 -6.62 -4.61
C MET A 87 0.19 -5.81 -5.92
N ILE A 88 1.32 -5.43 -6.51
CA ILE A 88 1.33 -4.69 -7.78
C ILE A 88 0.73 -5.55 -8.89
N VAL A 89 1.19 -6.78 -9.04
CA VAL A 89 0.69 -7.69 -10.09
C VAL A 89 -0.80 -7.98 -9.90
N THR A 90 -1.19 -8.48 -8.74
CA THR A 90 -2.58 -8.84 -8.46
C THR A 90 -3.50 -7.62 -8.43
N GLY A 91 -3.05 -6.52 -7.84
CA GLY A 91 -3.83 -5.28 -7.75
C GLY A 91 -4.06 -4.61 -9.10
N THR A 92 -3.09 -4.69 -10.02
CA THR A 92 -3.26 -4.21 -11.40
C THR A 92 -4.30 -5.06 -12.14
N LEU A 93 -4.25 -6.38 -12.00
CA LEU A 93 -5.22 -7.29 -12.62
C LEU A 93 -6.63 -7.12 -12.05
N LEU A 94 -6.76 -6.94 -10.72
CA LEU A 94 -8.03 -6.62 -10.07
C LEU A 94 -8.59 -5.26 -10.50
N LEU A 95 -7.74 -4.24 -10.62
CA LEU A 95 -8.15 -2.95 -11.17
C LEU A 95 -8.62 -3.08 -12.62
N TRP A 96 -7.91 -3.88 -13.42
CA TRP A 96 -8.27 -4.12 -14.82
C TRP A 96 -9.60 -4.85 -14.96
N SER A 97 -9.93 -5.76 -14.04
CA SER A 97 -11.18 -6.52 -14.09
C SER A 97 -12.42 -5.67 -13.77
N GLU A 98 -12.32 -4.70 -12.85
CA GLU A 98 -13.45 -3.87 -12.40
C GLU A 98 -13.11 -2.35 -12.36
N PRO A 99 -12.62 -1.75 -13.46
CA PRO A 99 -12.10 -0.38 -13.44
C PRO A 99 -13.20 0.66 -13.22
N VAL A 100 -14.42 0.44 -13.71
CA VAL A 100 -15.55 1.36 -13.51
C VAL A 100 -16.01 1.36 -12.05
N LYS A 101 -16.02 0.20 -11.38
CA LYS A 101 -16.30 0.09 -9.94
C LYS A 101 -15.24 0.85 -9.13
N CYS A 102 -13.96 0.66 -9.46
CA CYS A 102 -12.85 1.38 -8.82
C CYS A 102 -12.97 2.90 -9.04
N TYR A 103 -13.30 3.34 -10.26
CA TYR A 103 -13.48 4.75 -10.57
C TYR A 103 -14.59 5.41 -9.75
N ASN A 104 -15.72 4.75 -9.57
CA ASN A 104 -16.86 5.27 -8.83
C ASN A 104 -16.69 5.16 -7.30
N SER A 105 -15.78 4.32 -6.81
CA SER A 105 -15.59 4.08 -5.38
C SER A 105 -14.78 5.21 -4.71
N ILE A 106 -15.40 5.88 -3.74
CA ILE A 106 -14.70 6.84 -2.86
C ILE A 106 -13.61 6.13 -2.03
N TRP A 107 -13.85 4.87 -1.66
CA TRP A 107 -12.91 4.07 -0.89
C TRP A 107 -11.66 3.73 -1.69
N PHE A 108 -11.81 3.45 -3.00
CA PHE A 108 -10.67 3.25 -3.87
C PHE A 108 -9.80 4.52 -3.98
N ARG A 109 -10.42 5.70 -4.10
CA ARG A 109 -9.71 6.99 -4.12
C ARG A 109 -8.98 7.24 -2.81
N LEU A 110 -9.63 6.92 -1.68
CA LEU A 110 -9.03 7.02 -0.34
C LEU A 110 -7.82 6.08 -0.22
N LYS A 111 -7.96 4.81 -0.67
CA LYS A 111 -6.85 3.84 -0.73
C LYS A 111 -5.67 4.39 -1.51
N VAL A 112 -5.88 4.92 -2.72
CA VAL A 112 -4.81 5.46 -3.58
C VAL A 112 -4.14 6.67 -2.91
N LEU A 113 -4.92 7.57 -2.31
CA LEU A 113 -4.39 8.73 -1.58
C LEU A 113 -3.47 8.29 -0.43
N PHE A 114 -3.91 7.37 0.42
CA PHE A 114 -3.10 6.93 1.56
C PHE A 114 -1.91 6.06 1.16
N LEU A 115 -2.01 5.32 0.05
CA LEU A 115 -0.86 4.63 -0.53
C LEU A 115 0.20 5.62 -1.01
N PHE A 116 -0.22 6.73 -1.64
CA PHE A 116 0.69 7.81 -2.03
C PHE A 116 1.32 8.49 -0.80
N LEU A 117 0.53 8.78 0.24
CA LEU A 117 1.03 9.36 1.48
C LEU A 117 2.02 8.44 2.21
N ALA A 118 1.76 7.12 2.23
CA ALA A 118 2.70 6.14 2.78
C ALA A 118 4.02 6.15 2.00
N GLY A 119 3.97 6.15 0.67
CA GLY A 119 5.16 6.26 -0.18
C GLY A 119 5.93 7.56 0.05
N LEU A 120 5.22 8.68 0.14
CA LEU A 120 5.81 9.99 0.44
C LEU A 120 6.50 10.01 1.82
N ASN A 121 5.87 9.41 2.83
CA ASN A 121 6.45 9.26 4.17
C ASN A 121 7.78 8.51 4.12
N VAL A 122 7.85 7.41 3.38
CA VAL A 122 9.09 6.64 3.17
C VAL A 122 10.17 7.50 2.50
N LEU A 123 9.81 8.22 1.42
CA LEU A 123 10.76 9.08 0.69
C LEU A 123 11.29 10.20 1.58
N ILE A 124 10.42 10.88 2.33
CA ILE A 124 10.80 11.95 3.26
C ILE A 124 11.72 11.40 4.35
N PHE A 125 11.37 10.26 4.96
CA PHE A 125 12.17 9.67 6.01
C PHE A 125 13.55 9.27 5.50
N HIS A 126 13.67 8.56 4.38
CA HIS A 126 14.96 8.14 3.80
C HIS A 126 15.84 9.30 3.32
N SER A 127 15.22 10.42 2.93
CA SER A 127 15.94 11.64 2.55
C SER A 127 16.38 12.48 3.75
N SER A 128 15.87 12.17 4.94
CA SER A 128 16.10 12.97 6.16
C SER A 128 17.51 12.77 6.75
N LYS A 129 17.95 13.76 7.52
CA LYS A 129 19.20 13.66 8.30
C LYS A 129 19.12 12.54 9.34
N ILE A 130 17.92 12.25 9.85
CA ILE A 130 17.68 11.22 10.88
C ILE A 130 17.96 9.83 10.33
N TYR A 131 17.55 9.55 9.10
CA TYR A 131 17.91 8.28 8.44
C TYR A 131 19.41 8.19 8.17
N ARG A 132 20.05 9.28 7.74
CA ARG A 132 21.50 9.31 7.48
C ARG A 132 22.33 9.11 8.75
N SER A 133 21.84 9.55 9.90
CA SER A 133 22.48 9.32 11.21
C SER A 133 21.92 8.08 11.95
N MET A 134 21.32 7.14 11.24
CA MET A 134 20.68 5.97 11.83
C MET A 134 21.62 5.16 12.70
N HIS A 135 22.90 5.05 12.33
CA HIS A 135 23.95 4.37 13.08
C HIS A 135 24.16 4.94 14.50
N GLU A 136 23.80 6.20 14.77
CA GLU A 136 23.92 6.82 16.09
C GLU A 136 22.81 6.39 17.05
N TRP A 137 21.63 5.98 16.53
CA TRP A 137 20.46 5.68 17.35
C TRP A 137 19.85 4.29 17.10
N GLU A 138 20.36 3.52 16.15
CA GLU A 138 19.78 2.20 15.79
C GLU A 138 19.70 1.20 16.94
N TRP A 139 20.62 1.31 17.93
CA TRP A 139 20.61 0.50 19.14
C TRP A 139 19.82 1.14 20.29
N SER A 140 19.33 2.35 20.10
CA SER A 140 18.61 3.04 21.17
C SER A 140 17.25 2.38 21.42
N PRO A 141 16.92 2.08 22.67
CA PRO A 141 15.57 1.65 23.04
C PRO A 141 14.55 2.78 22.91
N ASN A 142 15.02 4.02 22.72
CA ASN A 142 14.20 5.22 22.61
C ASN A 142 14.59 6.06 21.37
N PRO A 143 14.18 5.65 20.17
CA PRO A 143 14.52 6.32 18.92
C PRO A 143 14.10 7.79 18.87
N PRO A 144 14.69 8.61 17.96
CA PRO A 144 14.34 10.01 17.79
C PRO A 144 12.86 10.22 17.51
N ARG A 145 12.30 11.36 17.95
CA ARG A 145 10.88 11.70 17.77
C ARG A 145 10.44 11.63 16.30
N ALA A 146 11.30 12.05 15.35
CA ALA A 146 10.95 12.01 13.94
C ALA A 146 10.90 10.58 13.37
N ALA A 147 11.73 9.64 13.85
CA ALA A 147 11.62 8.22 13.49
C ALA A 147 10.31 7.62 14.03
N LYS A 148 9.94 7.94 15.26
CA LYS A 148 8.65 7.53 15.84
C LYS A 148 7.47 8.08 15.05
N LEU A 149 7.52 9.37 14.67
CA LEU A 149 6.47 10.00 13.89
C LEU A 149 6.31 9.34 12.51
N ALA A 150 7.42 9.07 11.83
CA ALA A 150 7.40 8.35 10.56
C ALA A 150 6.75 6.96 10.68
N GLY A 151 7.08 6.20 11.73
CA GLY A 151 6.45 4.91 12.03
C GLY A 151 4.94 5.03 12.28
N TRP A 152 4.49 6.03 13.06
CA TRP A 152 3.06 6.27 13.29
C TRP A 152 2.31 6.63 12.00
N ILE A 153 2.86 7.54 11.17
CA ILE A 153 2.26 7.92 9.89
C ILE A 153 2.15 6.70 8.98
N SER A 154 3.19 5.87 8.93
CA SER A 154 3.20 4.64 8.15
C SER A 154 2.09 3.68 8.59
N LEU A 155 2.03 3.33 9.87
CA LEU A 155 1.03 2.40 10.42
C LEU A 155 -0.41 2.89 10.20
N ILE A 156 -0.69 4.17 10.43
CA ILE A 156 -2.01 4.76 10.21
C ILE A 156 -2.37 4.71 8.73
N SER A 157 -1.42 5.07 7.85
CA SER A 157 -1.65 5.05 6.40
C SER A 157 -1.96 3.64 5.89
N TRP A 158 -1.18 2.63 6.32
CA TRP A 158 -1.42 1.23 5.96
C TRP A 158 -2.74 0.72 6.53
N GLY A 159 -3.09 1.07 7.76
CA GLY A 159 -4.40 0.73 8.34
C GLY A 159 -5.56 1.25 7.49
N ILE A 160 -5.49 2.52 7.07
CA ILE A 160 -6.50 3.12 6.20
C ILE A 160 -6.52 2.46 4.81
N VAL A 161 -5.35 2.18 4.21
CA VAL A 161 -5.24 1.48 2.92
C VAL A 161 -5.91 0.11 2.96
N ILE A 162 -5.71 -0.66 4.04
CA ILE A 162 -6.31 -1.99 4.22
C ILE A 162 -7.83 -1.89 4.37
N ILE A 163 -8.31 -1.00 5.24
CA ILE A 163 -9.75 -0.80 5.48
C ILE A 163 -10.43 -0.32 4.20
N ALA A 164 -9.89 0.73 3.56
CA ALA A 164 -10.46 1.28 2.34
C ALA A 164 -10.44 0.27 1.18
N GLY A 165 -9.37 -0.52 1.06
CA GLY A 165 -9.28 -1.60 0.07
C GLY A 165 -10.33 -2.67 0.28
N ARG A 166 -10.56 -3.08 1.53
CA ARG A 166 -11.60 -4.07 1.86
C ARG A 166 -13.01 -3.52 1.61
N THR A 167 -13.26 -2.27 2.01
CA THR A 167 -14.55 -1.63 1.78
C THR A 167 -14.85 -1.46 0.28
N THR A 168 -13.83 -1.21 -0.55
CA THR A 168 -14.00 -1.15 -2.01
C THR A 168 -14.52 -2.46 -2.59
N ALA A 169 -14.08 -3.61 -2.07
CA ALA A 169 -14.54 -4.92 -2.53
C ALA A 169 -16.05 -5.16 -2.26
N TYR A 170 -16.57 -4.62 -1.15
CA TYR A 170 -17.97 -4.79 -0.74
C TYR A 170 -18.93 -3.67 -1.19
N ASN A 171 -18.42 -2.61 -1.78
CA ASN A 171 -19.26 -1.51 -2.27
C ASN A 171 -19.81 -1.89 -3.65
N PHE A 172 -21.09 -2.28 -3.69
CA PHE A 172 -21.83 -2.61 -4.90
C PHE A 172 -22.49 -1.36 -5.46
#